data_42bba2b7baf1718f89c78d4ae72c1d14
#
_entry.id   42bba2b7baf1718f89c78d4ae72c1d14
#
_cell.length_a   1.000
_cell.length_b   1.000
_cell.length_c   1.000
_cell.angle_alpha   90.00
_cell.angle_beta   90.00
_cell.angle_gamma   90.00
#
_symmetry.space_group_name_H-M   'P 1'
#
loop_
_entity.id
_entity.type
_entity.pdbx_description
1 polymer ?
#
loop_
_entity_poly.entity_id
_entity_poly.type
_entity_poly.pdbx_seq_one_letter_code
_entity_poly.pdbx_strand_id
1 'polypeptide(L)'
;METANQIFFIVFSLIGLGLFLSAIYQYRANRASGLSIYWPLSVGLFSISSFSFGIALWTHKFFLTIANTTFIVSVFLLIFLYRSWNQRPFTKIQTLLLWLIPVFIFFFYDYLRVMPETFKHRVALITITQELFLVWQIWELIKYYKVERTIVVKWLIFLTTFTLLGETCRTLWVLIGSTQINFFLYAQDALALTLLWIGYGSTILVYVALGSFYLEKQIKKENEITNALYSTKEENEKITELLKEKERLIYGLMKANKTAATGALSASIAHELNQPLGASSLNIQFLKMKLEKGVLNPELGKEILDSLEHDNNRAATIVKSLRSIFTEGESNVQEVQLGDLIAKVLDIVKPELKSKNIQIQLRVDDGLVIKVNPAEIEQVILNLVNNAAQALANAGTLQRRIAIEAIKAGQLVRLTVSDNGNGVPVEFKSHLFELLSTTKQTGMGLGLWLCKHIVTRYSGSIHHEDAIGGGAKFVVEFPPR
;
A
#
# COMPACT_ATOMS: atom_id res chain seq x y z
N MET A 1 -47.42 -27.64 43.67
CA MET A 1 -46.03 -27.90 43.20
C MET A 1 -45.97 -28.05 41.68
N GLU A 2 -46.85 -28.80 41.02
CA GLU A 2 -46.84 -29.02 39.56
C GLU A 2 -46.91 -27.71 38.77
N THR A 3 -47.85 -26.83 39.10
CA THR A 3 -47.98 -25.53 38.42
C THR A 3 -46.74 -24.64 38.62
N ALA A 4 -46.12 -24.65 39.80
CA ALA A 4 -44.93 -23.87 40.06
C ALA A 4 -43.75 -24.36 39.22
N ASN A 5 -43.61 -25.69 39.04
CA ASN A 5 -42.57 -26.28 38.19
C ASN A 5 -42.77 -25.92 36.72
N GLN A 6 -44.01 -25.91 36.23
CA GLN A 6 -44.31 -25.51 34.86
C GLN A 6 -43.97 -24.05 34.62
N ILE A 7 -44.38 -23.14 35.52
CA ILE A 7 -44.04 -21.73 35.45
C ILE A 7 -42.52 -21.54 35.46
N PHE A 8 -41.82 -22.27 36.35
CA PHE A 8 -40.36 -22.24 36.42
C PHE A 8 -39.72 -22.55 35.05
N PHE A 9 -40.07 -23.69 34.45
CA PHE A 9 -39.47 -24.08 33.16
C PHE A 9 -39.85 -23.15 32.01
N ILE A 10 -41.06 -22.58 32.00
CA ILE A 10 -41.49 -21.59 31.00
C ILE A 10 -40.67 -20.32 31.15
N VAL A 11 -40.46 -19.81 32.38
CA VAL A 11 -39.65 -18.63 32.63
C VAL A 11 -38.20 -18.88 32.21
N PHE A 12 -37.63 -20.05 32.53
CA PHE A 12 -36.28 -20.41 32.10
C PHE A 12 -36.13 -20.55 30.59
N SER A 13 -37.21 -21.02 29.92
CA SER A 13 -37.26 -21.03 28.46
C SER A 13 -37.20 -19.62 27.87
N LEU A 14 -37.94 -18.66 28.41
CA LEU A 14 -37.92 -17.27 27.96
C LEU A 14 -36.57 -16.60 28.20
N ILE A 15 -35.94 -16.84 29.37
CA ILE A 15 -34.58 -16.36 29.65
C ILE A 15 -33.58 -16.98 28.66
N GLY A 16 -33.67 -18.30 28.43
CA GLY A 16 -32.85 -19.00 27.46
C GLY A 16 -33.01 -18.46 26.04
N LEU A 17 -34.25 -18.15 25.65
CA LEU A 17 -34.54 -17.54 24.33
C LEU A 17 -33.85 -16.15 24.19
N GLY A 18 -33.94 -15.32 25.23
CA GLY A 18 -33.29 -14.01 25.25
C GLY A 18 -31.73 -14.15 25.11
N LEU A 19 -31.15 -15.08 25.88
CA LEU A 19 -29.71 -15.40 25.77
C LEU A 19 -29.36 -15.98 24.39
N PHE A 20 -30.19 -16.82 23.81
CA PHE A 20 -29.99 -17.36 22.46
C PHE A 20 -30.00 -16.26 21.40
N LEU A 21 -30.94 -15.33 21.44
CA LEU A 21 -31.01 -14.20 20.51
C LEU A 21 -29.75 -13.32 20.65
N SER A 22 -29.32 -13.04 21.87
CA SER A 22 -28.08 -12.33 22.14
C SER A 22 -26.85 -13.07 21.59
N ALA A 23 -26.78 -14.38 21.81
CA ALA A 23 -25.68 -15.22 21.34
C ALA A 23 -25.61 -15.30 19.80
N ILE A 24 -26.76 -15.40 19.13
CA ILE A 24 -26.86 -15.38 17.65
C ILE A 24 -26.42 -14.01 17.12
N TYR A 25 -26.88 -12.93 17.74
CA TYR A 25 -26.45 -11.59 17.34
C TYR A 25 -24.93 -11.43 17.43
N GLN A 26 -24.33 -11.79 18.56
CA GLN A 26 -22.88 -11.75 18.76
C GLN A 26 -22.14 -12.66 17.76
N TYR A 27 -22.65 -13.86 17.50
CA TYR A 27 -22.09 -14.77 16.51
C TYR A 27 -22.09 -14.18 15.10
N ARG A 28 -23.21 -13.57 14.67
CA ARG A 28 -23.31 -12.93 13.34
C ARG A 28 -22.39 -11.73 13.22
N ALA A 29 -22.35 -10.88 14.24
CA ALA A 29 -21.50 -9.69 14.26
C ALA A 29 -19.99 -10.05 14.23
N ASN A 30 -19.61 -11.20 14.79
CA ASN A 30 -18.23 -11.61 14.95
C ASN A 30 -17.84 -12.87 14.15
N ARG A 31 -18.58 -13.22 13.11
CA ARG A 31 -18.33 -14.42 12.29
C ARG A 31 -16.91 -14.48 11.73
N ALA A 32 -16.38 -13.35 11.30
CA ALA A 32 -15.01 -13.22 10.80
C ALA A 32 -13.92 -13.40 11.88
N SER A 33 -14.29 -13.32 13.17
CA SER A 33 -13.38 -13.46 14.31
C SER A 33 -13.22 -14.90 14.81
N GLY A 34 -13.77 -15.89 14.09
CA GLY A 34 -13.67 -17.30 14.50
C GLY A 34 -14.55 -17.67 15.68
N LEU A 35 -15.61 -16.91 15.95
CA LEU A 35 -16.57 -17.26 17.00
C LEU A 35 -17.23 -18.61 16.70
N SER A 36 -17.27 -19.50 17.70
CA SER A 36 -17.85 -20.83 17.53
C SER A 36 -19.38 -20.81 17.58
N ILE A 37 -20.02 -21.49 16.65
CA ILE A 37 -21.48 -21.65 16.61
C ILE A 37 -22.01 -22.53 17.79
N TYR A 38 -21.12 -23.28 18.44
CA TYR A 38 -21.54 -24.22 19.47
C TYR A 38 -22.19 -23.55 20.69
N TRP A 39 -21.77 -22.33 21.05
CA TRP A 39 -22.40 -21.58 22.13
C TRP A 39 -23.83 -21.20 21.84
N PRO A 40 -24.17 -20.46 20.75
CA PRO A 40 -25.58 -20.16 20.42
C PRO A 40 -26.44 -21.42 20.31
N LEU A 41 -25.95 -22.48 19.66
CA LEU A 41 -26.69 -23.74 19.54
C LEU A 41 -26.95 -24.37 20.90
N SER A 42 -25.98 -24.38 21.80
CA SER A 42 -26.14 -24.90 23.16
C SER A 42 -27.24 -24.14 23.92
N VAL A 43 -27.23 -22.82 23.90
CA VAL A 43 -28.22 -21.97 24.56
C VAL A 43 -29.62 -22.17 23.94
N GLY A 44 -29.71 -22.26 22.60
CA GLY A 44 -30.98 -22.52 21.90
C GLY A 44 -31.58 -23.87 22.29
N LEU A 45 -30.79 -24.92 22.34
CA LEU A 45 -31.23 -26.25 22.78
C LEU A 45 -31.65 -26.29 24.25
N PHE A 46 -30.94 -25.55 25.11
CA PHE A 46 -31.36 -25.37 26.52
C PHE A 46 -32.74 -24.70 26.63
N SER A 47 -33.00 -23.66 25.83
CA SER A 47 -34.30 -22.99 25.77
C SER A 47 -35.42 -23.96 25.30
N ILE A 48 -35.16 -24.74 24.25
CA ILE A 48 -36.08 -25.79 23.76
C ILE A 48 -36.33 -26.85 24.83
N SER A 49 -35.29 -27.29 25.54
CA SER A 49 -35.39 -28.23 26.65
C SER A 49 -36.34 -27.70 27.74
N SER A 50 -36.08 -26.48 28.22
CA SER A 50 -36.88 -25.85 29.26
C SER A 50 -38.35 -25.69 28.84
N PHE A 51 -38.57 -25.23 27.58
CA PHE A 51 -39.93 -25.13 27.02
C PHE A 51 -40.64 -26.50 27.00
N SER A 52 -39.94 -27.52 26.50
CA SER A 52 -40.49 -28.90 26.42
C SER A 52 -40.85 -29.47 27.80
N PHE A 53 -40.01 -29.19 28.82
CA PHE A 53 -40.38 -29.52 30.21
C PHE A 53 -41.63 -28.77 30.66
N GLY A 54 -41.75 -27.47 30.38
CA GLY A 54 -42.90 -26.65 30.79
C GLY A 54 -44.22 -27.13 30.22
N ILE A 55 -44.25 -27.60 28.97
CA ILE A 55 -45.49 -28.03 28.27
C ILE A 55 -45.81 -29.53 28.40
N ALA A 56 -44.86 -30.35 28.86
CA ALA A 56 -44.98 -31.83 28.84
C ALA A 56 -46.22 -32.36 29.58
N LEU A 57 -46.69 -31.69 30.64
CA LEU A 57 -47.93 -32.06 31.36
C LEU A 57 -49.20 -31.69 30.61
N TRP A 58 -49.20 -30.59 29.87
CA TRP A 58 -50.41 -30.12 29.19
C TRP A 58 -50.61 -30.78 27.83
N THR A 59 -49.54 -31.37 27.27
CA THR A 59 -49.56 -31.92 25.91
C THR A 59 -49.39 -33.43 25.92
N HIS A 60 -48.20 -33.90 25.76
CA HIS A 60 -47.85 -35.31 25.68
C HIS A 60 -46.53 -35.64 26.39
N LYS A 61 -46.46 -36.73 27.13
CA LYS A 61 -45.28 -37.17 27.88
C LYS A 61 -44.01 -37.34 27.01
N PHE A 62 -44.16 -37.46 25.68
CA PHE A 62 -43.04 -37.51 24.74
C PHE A 62 -42.19 -36.25 24.80
N PHE A 63 -42.76 -35.09 25.17
CA PHE A 63 -42.00 -33.87 25.39
C PHE A 63 -40.95 -33.99 26.50
N LEU A 64 -41.07 -34.93 27.44
CA LEU A 64 -40.05 -35.23 28.42
C LEU A 64 -38.81 -35.88 27.77
N THR A 65 -38.99 -36.73 26.73
CA THR A 65 -37.91 -37.29 25.97
C THR A 65 -37.16 -36.21 25.20
N ILE A 66 -37.92 -35.31 24.52
CA ILE A 66 -37.33 -34.15 23.83
C ILE A 66 -36.56 -33.26 24.79
N ALA A 67 -37.19 -32.91 25.94
CA ALA A 67 -36.58 -32.03 26.94
C ALA A 67 -35.25 -32.56 27.46
N ASN A 68 -35.22 -33.83 27.93
CA ASN A 68 -34.01 -34.42 28.44
C ASN A 68 -32.92 -34.56 27.38
N THR A 69 -33.26 -34.98 26.18
CA THR A 69 -32.27 -35.15 25.10
C THR A 69 -31.71 -33.82 24.65
N THR A 70 -32.53 -32.79 24.45
CA THR A 70 -32.06 -31.45 24.04
C THR A 70 -31.22 -30.80 25.14
N PHE A 71 -31.53 -31.06 26.43
CA PHE A 71 -30.72 -30.61 27.53
C PHE A 71 -29.30 -31.27 27.52
N ILE A 72 -29.23 -32.59 27.37
CA ILE A 72 -27.97 -33.30 27.24
C ILE A 72 -27.15 -32.80 26.05
N VAL A 73 -27.80 -32.60 24.89
CA VAL A 73 -27.13 -32.08 23.70
C VAL A 73 -26.62 -30.66 23.95
N SER A 74 -27.37 -29.82 24.67
CA SER A 74 -26.93 -28.47 24.99
C SER A 74 -25.64 -28.47 25.83
N VAL A 75 -25.58 -29.31 26.86
CA VAL A 75 -24.40 -29.48 27.70
C VAL A 75 -23.24 -30.11 26.91
N PHE A 76 -23.53 -31.07 26.05
CA PHE A 76 -22.56 -31.73 25.19
C PHE A 76 -21.89 -30.77 24.20
N LEU A 77 -22.62 -29.82 23.59
CA LEU A 77 -22.07 -28.82 22.66
C LEU A 77 -21.03 -27.91 23.33
N LEU A 78 -21.10 -27.66 24.62
CA LEU A 78 -20.10 -26.88 25.34
C LEU A 78 -18.73 -27.58 25.36
N ILE A 79 -18.67 -28.91 25.29
CA ILE A 79 -17.40 -29.63 25.15
C ILE A 79 -16.73 -29.29 23.82
N PHE A 80 -17.49 -29.24 22.73
CA PHE A 80 -16.96 -28.82 21.43
C PHE A 80 -16.47 -27.37 21.46
N LEU A 81 -17.20 -26.49 22.16
CA LEU A 81 -16.81 -25.10 22.36
C LEU A 81 -15.46 -25.01 23.09
N TYR A 82 -15.35 -25.64 24.28
CA TYR A 82 -14.12 -25.53 25.08
C TYR A 82 -12.92 -26.22 24.43
N ARG A 83 -13.15 -27.30 23.68
CA ARG A 83 -12.08 -27.91 22.87
C ARG A 83 -11.62 -27.01 21.72
N SER A 84 -12.55 -26.26 21.10
CA SER A 84 -12.19 -25.27 20.08
C SER A 84 -11.30 -24.16 20.67
N TRP A 85 -11.55 -23.72 21.90
CA TRP A 85 -10.71 -22.76 22.63
C TRP A 85 -9.29 -23.29 22.88
N ASN A 86 -9.18 -24.60 23.19
CA ASN A 86 -7.91 -25.29 23.38
C ASN A 86 -7.19 -25.63 22.06
N GLN A 87 -7.69 -25.15 20.90
CA GLN A 87 -7.16 -25.46 19.57
C GLN A 87 -7.07 -26.97 19.26
N ARG A 88 -7.97 -27.78 19.85
CA ARG A 88 -8.04 -29.24 19.70
C ARG A 88 -9.43 -29.68 19.27
N PRO A 89 -9.96 -29.19 18.12
CA PRO A 89 -11.29 -29.60 17.66
C PRO A 89 -11.31 -31.12 17.39
N PHE A 90 -12.48 -31.70 17.51
CA PHE A 90 -12.67 -33.10 17.15
C PHE A 90 -12.50 -33.31 15.65
N THR A 91 -11.91 -34.43 15.26
CA THR A 91 -11.91 -34.87 13.87
C THR A 91 -13.34 -35.21 13.43
N LYS A 92 -13.59 -35.27 12.12
CA LYS A 92 -14.91 -35.60 11.56
C LYS A 92 -15.42 -36.98 12.07
N ILE A 93 -14.52 -37.97 12.16
CA ILE A 93 -14.84 -39.32 12.66
C ILE A 93 -15.20 -39.28 14.15
N GLN A 94 -14.39 -38.61 14.97
CA GLN A 94 -14.68 -38.43 16.39
C GLN A 94 -16.03 -37.72 16.62
N THR A 95 -16.28 -36.68 15.84
CA THR A 95 -17.55 -35.94 15.88
C THR A 95 -18.73 -36.87 15.56
N LEU A 96 -18.64 -37.65 14.51
CA LEU A 96 -19.67 -38.62 14.13
C LEU A 96 -19.93 -39.65 15.23
N LEU A 97 -18.88 -40.23 15.78
CA LEU A 97 -18.98 -41.22 16.87
C LEU A 97 -19.58 -40.62 18.13
N LEU A 98 -19.19 -39.40 18.50
CA LEU A 98 -19.72 -38.72 19.67
C LEU A 98 -21.21 -38.39 19.55
N TRP A 99 -21.71 -38.10 18.33
CA TRP A 99 -23.13 -37.86 18.09
C TRP A 99 -24.00 -39.10 18.23
N LEU A 100 -23.42 -40.31 18.24
CA LEU A 100 -24.16 -41.52 18.54
C LEU A 100 -24.64 -41.58 20.02
N ILE A 101 -23.95 -40.88 20.94
CA ILE A 101 -24.32 -40.84 22.35
C ILE A 101 -25.70 -40.19 22.57
N PRO A 102 -25.96 -38.91 22.12
CA PRO A 102 -27.27 -38.31 22.24
C PRO A 102 -28.40 -39.09 21.52
N VAL A 103 -28.09 -39.68 20.35
CA VAL A 103 -29.03 -40.50 19.60
C VAL A 103 -29.41 -41.75 20.39
N PHE A 104 -28.43 -42.48 20.96
CA PHE A 104 -28.66 -43.62 21.82
C PHE A 104 -29.50 -43.24 23.04
N ILE A 105 -29.16 -42.12 23.70
CA ILE A 105 -29.90 -41.62 24.87
C ILE A 105 -31.34 -41.32 24.54
N PHE A 106 -31.61 -40.68 23.36
CA PHE A 106 -32.96 -40.37 22.92
C PHE A 106 -33.81 -41.63 22.83
N PHE A 107 -33.39 -42.64 22.11
CA PHE A 107 -34.16 -43.88 21.92
C PHE A 107 -34.24 -44.71 23.19
N PHE A 108 -33.17 -44.80 23.95
CA PHE A 108 -33.16 -45.58 25.17
C PHE A 108 -33.96 -44.93 26.29
N TYR A 109 -33.95 -43.58 26.39
CA TYR A 109 -34.78 -42.87 27.33
C TYR A 109 -36.29 -43.00 26.95
N ASP A 110 -36.59 -42.88 25.67
CA ASP A 110 -38.01 -43.04 25.24
C ASP A 110 -38.55 -44.46 25.47
N TYR A 111 -37.70 -45.49 25.25
CA TYR A 111 -38.01 -46.86 25.60
C TYR A 111 -38.28 -47.01 27.13
N LEU A 112 -37.41 -46.52 27.97
CA LEU A 112 -37.58 -46.54 29.41
C LEU A 112 -38.79 -45.71 29.89
N ARG A 113 -39.20 -44.66 29.18
CA ARG A 113 -40.33 -43.79 29.50
C ARG A 113 -41.66 -44.53 29.48
N VAL A 114 -41.79 -45.51 28.65
CA VAL A 114 -43.03 -46.30 28.51
C VAL A 114 -43.18 -47.28 29.71
N MET A 115 -42.12 -47.67 30.40
CA MET A 115 -42.12 -48.62 31.50
C MET A 115 -42.25 -47.92 32.86
N PRO A 116 -43.31 -48.19 33.63
CA PRO A 116 -43.60 -47.46 34.87
C PRO A 116 -42.50 -47.57 35.94
N GLU A 117 -41.91 -48.76 36.09
CA GLU A 117 -40.93 -49.05 37.15
C GLU A 117 -39.54 -48.49 36.92
N THR A 118 -39.31 -47.83 35.81
CA THR A 118 -37.98 -47.37 35.36
C THR A 118 -37.64 -45.93 35.73
N PHE A 119 -38.44 -45.26 36.59
CA PHE A 119 -38.19 -43.84 36.92
C PHE A 119 -36.78 -43.58 37.45
N LYS A 120 -36.30 -44.33 38.41
CA LYS A 120 -34.93 -44.19 38.95
C LYS A 120 -33.87 -44.41 37.86
N HIS A 121 -34.07 -45.42 36.99
CA HIS A 121 -33.15 -45.70 35.88
C HIS A 121 -33.10 -44.55 34.85
N ARG A 122 -34.23 -43.90 34.55
CA ARG A 122 -34.29 -42.74 33.65
C ARG A 122 -33.55 -41.55 34.23
N VAL A 123 -33.81 -41.24 35.52
CA VAL A 123 -33.07 -40.14 36.18
C VAL A 123 -31.60 -40.46 36.20
N ALA A 124 -31.21 -41.66 36.60
CA ALA A 124 -29.78 -42.07 36.63
C ALA A 124 -29.11 -41.96 35.25
N LEU A 125 -29.79 -42.44 34.20
CA LEU A 125 -29.24 -42.35 32.82
C LEU A 125 -28.94 -40.90 32.44
N ILE A 126 -29.87 -39.98 32.65
CA ILE A 126 -29.71 -38.59 32.25
C ILE A 126 -28.68 -37.87 33.10
N THR A 127 -28.75 -38.02 34.44
CA THR A 127 -27.88 -37.28 35.36
C THR A 127 -26.45 -37.79 35.30
N ILE A 128 -26.21 -39.09 35.24
CA ILE A 128 -24.85 -39.66 35.10
C ILE A 128 -24.22 -39.23 33.77
N THR A 129 -24.98 -39.25 32.68
CA THR A 129 -24.47 -38.78 31.39
C THR A 129 -24.10 -37.29 31.44
N GLN A 130 -24.95 -36.48 32.07
CA GLN A 130 -24.71 -35.05 32.25
C GLN A 130 -23.46 -34.82 33.13
N GLU A 131 -23.32 -35.53 34.24
CA GLU A 131 -22.16 -35.45 35.13
C GLU A 131 -20.84 -35.78 34.41
N LEU A 132 -20.83 -36.82 33.58
CA LEU A 132 -19.66 -37.14 32.75
C LEU A 132 -19.28 -35.99 31.79
N PHE A 133 -20.29 -35.35 31.18
CA PHE A 133 -20.04 -34.22 30.32
C PHE A 133 -19.58 -32.97 31.10
N LEU A 134 -20.10 -32.71 32.28
CA LEU A 134 -19.66 -31.61 33.14
C LEU A 134 -18.20 -31.81 33.61
N VAL A 135 -17.84 -33.03 34.00
CA VAL A 135 -16.44 -33.39 34.35
C VAL A 135 -15.52 -33.11 33.14
N TRP A 136 -15.95 -33.51 31.94
CA TRP A 136 -15.15 -33.25 30.75
C TRP A 136 -15.05 -31.76 30.45
N GLN A 137 -16.11 -30.97 30.60
CA GLN A 137 -16.10 -29.52 30.46
C GLN A 137 -15.13 -28.86 31.45
N ILE A 138 -15.17 -29.25 32.74
CA ILE A 138 -14.26 -28.73 33.78
C ILE A 138 -12.80 -29.00 33.38
N TRP A 139 -12.52 -30.21 32.90
CA TRP A 139 -11.17 -30.57 32.46
C TRP A 139 -10.68 -29.72 31.29
N GLU A 140 -11.51 -29.44 30.27
CA GLU A 140 -11.16 -28.56 29.15
C GLU A 140 -11.03 -27.10 29.60
N LEU A 141 -11.90 -26.63 30.53
CA LEU A 141 -11.81 -25.26 31.08
C LEU A 141 -10.54 -25.06 31.91
N ILE A 142 -10.12 -26.06 32.71
CA ILE A 142 -8.88 -26.00 33.48
C ILE A 142 -7.67 -25.93 32.53
N LYS A 143 -7.68 -26.69 31.44
CA LYS A 143 -6.62 -26.59 30.41
C LYS A 143 -6.57 -25.21 29.80
N TYR A 144 -7.71 -24.66 29.41
CA TYR A 144 -7.79 -23.34 28.83
C TYR A 144 -7.33 -22.25 29.81
N TYR A 145 -7.71 -22.37 31.08
CA TYR A 145 -7.28 -21.45 32.13
C TYR A 145 -5.76 -21.40 32.34
N LYS A 146 -5.04 -22.49 32.08
CA LYS A 146 -3.57 -22.49 32.13
C LYS A 146 -2.94 -21.60 31.05
N VAL A 147 -3.63 -21.40 29.93
CA VAL A 147 -3.19 -20.58 28.79
C VAL A 147 -3.69 -19.14 28.96
N GLU A 148 -4.97 -18.97 29.22
CA GLU A 148 -5.63 -17.66 29.33
C GLU A 148 -6.24 -17.48 30.73
N ARG A 149 -5.52 -16.80 31.62
CA ARG A 149 -5.85 -16.62 33.03
C ARG A 149 -6.85 -15.49 33.25
N THR A 150 -8.04 -15.58 32.68
CA THR A 150 -9.09 -14.56 32.87
C THR A 150 -9.96 -14.90 34.09
N ILE A 151 -10.53 -13.85 34.72
CA ILE A 151 -11.42 -14.02 35.87
C ILE A 151 -12.72 -14.73 35.44
N VAL A 152 -13.16 -14.50 34.22
CA VAL A 152 -14.39 -15.10 33.68
C VAL A 152 -14.23 -16.61 33.51
N VAL A 153 -13.06 -17.11 33.07
CA VAL A 153 -12.80 -18.55 32.98
C VAL A 153 -12.77 -19.19 34.36
N LYS A 154 -12.29 -18.49 35.40
CA LYS A 154 -12.42 -18.97 36.80
C LYS A 154 -13.89 -19.14 37.20
N TRP A 155 -14.73 -18.15 36.88
CA TRP A 155 -16.16 -18.24 37.16
C TRP A 155 -16.82 -19.38 36.39
N LEU A 156 -16.45 -19.60 35.12
CA LEU A 156 -16.96 -20.75 34.36
C LEU A 156 -16.62 -22.08 35.00
N ILE A 157 -15.37 -22.27 35.48
CA ILE A 157 -14.94 -23.46 36.19
C ILE A 157 -15.74 -23.61 37.47
N PHE A 158 -15.87 -22.54 38.27
CA PHE A 158 -16.62 -22.54 39.52
C PHE A 158 -18.09 -22.91 39.29
N LEU A 159 -18.78 -22.24 38.38
CA LEU A 159 -20.20 -22.48 38.10
C LEU A 159 -20.45 -23.89 37.55
N THR A 160 -19.58 -24.39 36.64
CA THR A 160 -19.70 -25.75 36.10
C THR A 160 -19.47 -26.80 37.20
N THR A 161 -18.51 -26.55 38.11
CA THR A 161 -18.26 -27.40 39.25
C THR A 161 -19.43 -27.40 40.25
N PHE A 162 -19.99 -26.21 40.48
CA PHE A 162 -21.19 -26.06 41.32
C PHE A 162 -22.39 -26.80 40.75
N THR A 163 -22.62 -26.70 39.43
CA THR A 163 -23.66 -27.47 38.70
C THR A 163 -23.43 -28.99 38.88
N LEU A 164 -22.20 -29.45 38.70
CA LEU A 164 -21.84 -30.86 38.88
C LEU A 164 -22.17 -31.35 40.30
N LEU A 165 -21.78 -30.59 41.34
CA LEU A 165 -22.09 -30.94 42.72
C LEU A 165 -23.60 -31.02 42.99
N GLY A 166 -24.35 -30.05 42.51
CA GLY A 166 -25.81 -30.03 42.65
C GLY A 166 -26.47 -31.24 41.99
N GLU A 167 -26.08 -31.55 40.75
CA GLU A 167 -26.62 -32.75 40.03
C GLU A 167 -26.20 -34.06 40.72
N THR A 168 -24.98 -34.17 41.19
CA THR A 168 -24.52 -35.36 41.93
C THR A 168 -25.31 -35.56 43.26
N CYS A 169 -25.51 -34.47 44.00
CA CYS A 169 -26.37 -34.51 45.19
C CYS A 169 -27.80 -34.97 44.88
N ARG A 170 -28.38 -34.42 43.80
CA ARG A 170 -29.71 -34.82 43.35
C ARG A 170 -29.77 -36.29 42.92
N THR A 171 -28.80 -36.75 42.14
CA THR A 171 -28.68 -38.15 41.70
C THR A 171 -28.66 -39.11 42.88
N LEU A 172 -27.76 -38.84 43.87
CA LEU A 172 -27.67 -39.61 45.07
C LEU A 172 -28.98 -39.62 45.88
N TRP A 173 -29.60 -38.45 46.02
CA TRP A 173 -30.88 -38.33 46.72
C TRP A 173 -32.00 -39.16 46.08
N VAL A 174 -32.14 -39.11 44.74
CA VAL A 174 -33.15 -39.89 43.99
C VAL A 174 -32.85 -41.38 44.02
N LEU A 175 -31.62 -41.81 43.99
CA LEU A 175 -31.24 -43.24 43.97
C LEU A 175 -31.35 -43.90 45.37
N ILE A 176 -30.96 -43.21 46.44
CA ILE A 176 -30.92 -43.72 47.80
C ILE A 176 -32.30 -43.56 48.48
N GLY A 177 -33.02 -42.51 48.14
CA GLY A 177 -34.30 -42.17 48.73
C GLY A 177 -35.38 -43.27 48.53
N SER A 178 -36.16 -43.50 49.58
CA SER A 178 -37.33 -44.42 49.56
C SER A 178 -38.57 -43.75 48.90
N THR A 179 -38.37 -42.87 47.94
CA THR A 179 -39.47 -42.13 47.29
C THR A 179 -40.45 -43.06 46.61
N GLN A 180 -41.72 -42.98 47.02
CA GLN A 180 -42.80 -43.65 46.30
C GLN A 180 -42.68 -43.34 44.81
N ILE A 181 -42.81 -44.36 43.98
CA ILE A 181 -42.63 -44.34 42.55
C ILE A 181 -43.76 -43.49 41.94
N ASN A 182 -43.61 -42.18 41.90
CA ASN A 182 -44.47 -41.30 41.14
C ASN A 182 -43.94 -41.11 39.73
N PHE A 183 -44.76 -41.40 38.74
CA PHE A 183 -44.45 -41.44 37.32
C PHE A 183 -43.96 -40.09 36.72
N PHE A 184 -43.97 -39.03 37.53
CA PHE A 184 -43.79 -37.66 37.02
C PHE A 184 -42.56 -37.02 37.63
N LEU A 185 -41.78 -36.34 36.78
CA LEU A 185 -40.67 -35.45 37.18
C LEU A 185 -41.11 -34.43 38.25
N TYR A 186 -42.39 -34.09 38.26
CA TYR A 186 -43.01 -33.10 39.13
C TYR A 186 -43.51 -33.63 40.47
N ALA A 187 -43.53 -34.95 40.64
CA ALA A 187 -43.88 -35.62 41.92
C ALA A 187 -42.67 -35.99 42.76
N GLN A 188 -41.50 -35.45 42.43
CA GLN A 188 -40.30 -35.56 43.31
C GLN A 188 -40.56 -34.79 44.60
N ASP A 189 -39.83 -35.18 45.66
CA ASP A 189 -39.87 -34.43 46.91
C ASP A 189 -39.29 -33.01 46.75
N ALA A 190 -39.60 -32.15 47.73
CA ALA A 190 -39.20 -30.76 47.68
C ALA A 190 -37.68 -30.55 47.53
N LEU A 191 -36.87 -31.44 48.10
CA LEU A 191 -35.40 -31.37 48.06
C LEU A 191 -34.89 -31.70 46.65
N ALA A 192 -35.37 -32.79 46.02
CA ALA A 192 -34.97 -33.17 44.68
C ALA A 192 -35.36 -32.09 43.64
N LEU A 193 -36.51 -31.44 43.81
CA LEU A 193 -36.97 -30.32 42.97
C LEU A 193 -36.11 -29.07 43.19
N THR A 194 -35.77 -28.75 44.43
CA THR A 194 -34.88 -27.63 44.75
C THR A 194 -33.52 -27.81 44.10
N LEU A 195 -32.94 -28.99 44.17
CA LEU A 195 -31.65 -29.33 43.54
C LEU A 195 -31.73 -29.24 42.00
N LEU A 196 -32.87 -29.69 41.42
CA LEU A 196 -33.10 -29.51 39.96
C LEU A 196 -33.12 -28.03 39.56
N TRP A 197 -33.83 -27.17 40.33
CA TRP A 197 -33.90 -25.75 40.06
C TRP A 197 -32.52 -25.05 40.21
N ILE A 198 -31.73 -25.46 41.21
CA ILE A 198 -30.35 -24.97 41.39
C ILE A 198 -29.49 -25.36 40.19
N GLY A 199 -29.60 -26.60 39.68
CA GLY A 199 -28.89 -27.07 38.49
C GLY A 199 -29.23 -26.27 37.24
N TYR A 200 -30.51 -26.02 36.99
CA TYR A 200 -30.93 -25.18 35.87
C TYR A 200 -30.49 -23.73 36.03
N GLY A 201 -30.60 -23.15 37.23
CA GLY A 201 -30.17 -21.78 37.52
C GLY A 201 -28.66 -21.62 37.32
N SER A 202 -27.87 -22.56 37.80
CA SER A 202 -26.41 -22.54 37.60
C SER A 202 -26.03 -22.70 36.13
N THR A 203 -26.76 -23.49 35.36
CA THR A 203 -26.55 -23.61 33.91
C THR A 203 -26.81 -22.27 33.17
N ILE A 204 -27.87 -21.53 33.56
CA ILE A 204 -28.08 -20.17 33.02
C ILE A 204 -26.89 -19.26 33.35
N LEU A 205 -26.38 -19.30 34.59
CA LEU A 205 -25.23 -18.50 34.98
C LEU A 205 -23.98 -18.85 34.17
N VAL A 206 -23.79 -20.13 33.81
CA VAL A 206 -22.72 -20.54 32.84
C VAL A 206 -22.92 -19.86 31.49
N TYR A 207 -24.15 -19.83 30.96
CA TYR A 207 -24.40 -19.16 29.68
C TYR A 207 -24.21 -17.63 29.74
N VAL A 208 -24.59 -16.99 30.85
CA VAL A 208 -24.33 -15.56 31.09
C VAL A 208 -22.82 -15.29 31.18
N ALA A 209 -22.09 -16.14 31.90
CA ALA A 209 -20.63 -16.03 31.99
C ALA A 209 -19.94 -16.22 30.63
N LEU A 210 -20.44 -17.13 29.80
CA LEU A 210 -19.98 -17.29 28.41
C LEU A 210 -20.23 -16.04 27.58
N GLY A 211 -21.42 -15.44 27.71
CA GLY A 211 -21.75 -14.17 27.05
C GLY A 211 -20.79 -13.05 27.46
N SER A 212 -20.52 -12.92 28.75
CA SER A 212 -19.58 -11.94 29.31
C SER A 212 -18.14 -12.19 28.79
N PHE A 213 -17.71 -13.44 28.69
CA PHE A 213 -16.40 -13.81 28.13
C PHE A 213 -16.25 -13.33 26.68
N TYR A 214 -17.25 -13.58 25.84
CA TYR A 214 -17.21 -13.15 24.45
C TYR A 214 -17.26 -11.63 24.30
N LEU A 215 -18.03 -10.95 25.14
CA LEU A 215 -18.09 -9.49 25.16
C LEU A 215 -16.74 -8.88 25.56
N GLU A 216 -16.12 -9.39 26.63
CA GLU A 216 -14.79 -8.95 27.08
C GLU A 216 -13.73 -9.13 25.97
N LYS A 217 -13.75 -10.29 25.31
CA LYS A 217 -12.85 -10.58 24.20
C LYS A 217 -13.06 -9.65 22.99
N GLN A 218 -14.30 -9.30 22.71
CA GLN A 218 -14.65 -8.35 21.66
C GLN A 218 -14.14 -6.95 21.98
N ILE A 219 -14.43 -6.43 23.19
CA ILE A 219 -13.97 -5.12 23.65
C ILE A 219 -12.44 -5.02 23.60
N LYS A 220 -11.74 -6.08 24.05
CA LYS A 220 -10.27 -6.11 23.99
C LYS A 220 -9.77 -5.99 22.57
N LYS A 221 -10.37 -6.75 21.63
CA LYS A 221 -9.99 -6.70 20.21
C LYS A 221 -10.26 -5.34 19.57
N GLU A 222 -11.41 -4.72 19.87
CA GLU A 222 -11.75 -3.37 19.39
C GLU A 222 -10.76 -2.33 19.91
N ASN A 223 -10.36 -2.42 21.18
CA ASN A 223 -9.34 -1.54 21.76
C ASN A 223 -7.97 -1.72 21.10
N GLU A 224 -7.55 -2.97 20.82
CA GLU A 224 -6.30 -3.25 20.11
C GLU A 224 -6.30 -2.65 18.68
N ILE A 225 -7.41 -2.81 17.94
CA ILE A 225 -7.56 -2.23 16.59
C ILE A 225 -7.54 -0.70 16.67
N THR A 226 -8.25 -0.12 17.62
CA THR A 226 -8.33 1.33 17.80
C THR A 226 -6.96 1.92 18.14
N ASN A 227 -6.21 1.29 19.04
CA ASN A 227 -4.86 1.72 19.41
C ASN A 227 -3.89 1.62 18.21
N ALA A 228 -3.95 0.53 17.43
CA ALA A 228 -3.16 0.36 16.22
C ALA A 228 -3.48 1.45 15.18
N LEU A 229 -4.77 1.81 15.02
CA LEU A 229 -5.20 2.86 14.12
C LEU A 229 -4.66 4.24 14.53
N TYR A 230 -4.70 4.55 15.83
CA TYR A 230 -4.15 5.81 16.35
C TYR A 230 -2.63 5.90 16.12
N SER A 231 -1.88 4.83 16.41
CA SER A 231 -0.44 4.76 16.16
C SER A 231 -0.10 4.98 14.68
N THR A 232 -0.82 4.30 13.77
CA THR A 232 -0.62 4.46 12.32
C THR A 232 -0.93 5.88 11.85
N LYS A 233 -1.97 6.52 12.42
CA LYS A 233 -2.31 7.91 12.10
C LYS A 233 -1.21 8.87 12.51
N GLU A 234 -0.68 8.74 13.73
CA GLU A 234 0.42 9.57 14.25
C GLU A 234 1.69 9.42 13.38
N GLU A 235 2.04 8.18 13.00
CA GLU A 235 3.16 7.92 12.08
C GLU A 235 2.97 8.59 10.71
N ASN A 236 1.77 8.53 10.13
CA ASN A 236 1.46 9.17 8.85
C ASN A 236 1.53 10.69 8.92
N GLU A 237 1.08 11.30 10.02
CA GLU A 237 1.20 12.74 10.24
C GLU A 237 2.68 13.15 10.30
N LYS A 238 3.52 12.40 11.00
CA LYS A 238 4.96 12.64 11.08
C LYS A 238 5.67 12.47 9.73
N ILE A 239 5.32 11.43 8.96
CA ILE A 239 5.84 11.24 7.61
C ILE A 239 5.48 12.44 6.71
N THR A 240 4.25 12.93 6.79
CA THR A 240 3.80 14.10 6.01
C THR A 240 4.58 15.36 6.38
N GLU A 241 4.88 15.56 7.65
CA GLU A 241 5.71 16.69 8.11
C GLU A 241 7.15 16.60 7.59
N LEU A 242 7.76 15.41 7.69
CA LEU A 242 9.12 15.16 7.18
C LEU A 242 9.21 15.33 5.66
N LEU A 243 8.18 14.94 4.90
CA LEU A 243 8.12 15.17 3.46
C LEU A 243 8.10 16.67 3.12
N LYS A 244 7.29 17.48 3.84
CA LYS A 244 7.27 18.94 3.67
C LYS A 244 8.61 19.59 4.00
N GLU A 245 9.26 19.14 5.06
CA GLU A 245 10.59 19.63 5.43
C GLU A 245 11.63 19.27 4.36
N LYS A 246 11.63 18.04 3.86
CA LYS A 246 12.49 17.59 2.75
C LYS A 246 12.27 18.46 1.50
N GLU A 247 11.04 18.74 1.12
CA GLU A 247 10.73 19.60 -0.03
C GLU A 247 11.30 21.01 0.15
N ARG A 248 11.15 21.59 1.36
CA ARG A 248 11.73 22.91 1.69
C ARG A 248 13.26 22.92 1.58
N LEU A 249 13.91 21.86 2.07
CA LEU A 249 15.38 21.74 1.99
C LEU A 249 15.84 21.58 0.54
N ILE A 250 15.18 20.75 -0.27
CA ILE A 250 15.48 20.61 -1.70
C ILE A 250 15.31 21.96 -2.42
N TYR A 251 14.22 22.68 -2.20
CA TYR A 251 14.02 23.99 -2.77
C TYR A 251 15.09 24.99 -2.34
N GLY A 252 15.47 25.00 -1.06
CA GLY A 252 16.57 25.83 -0.53
C GLY A 252 17.91 25.51 -1.18
N LEU A 253 18.25 24.23 -1.34
CA LEU A 253 19.46 23.79 -2.02
C LEU A 253 19.46 24.17 -3.49
N MET A 254 18.36 24.00 -4.19
CA MET A 254 18.22 24.42 -5.61
C MET A 254 18.43 25.93 -5.75
N LYS A 255 17.83 26.74 -4.88
CA LYS A 255 18.00 28.21 -4.86
C LYS A 255 19.46 28.61 -4.56
N ALA A 256 20.07 27.99 -3.57
CA ALA A 256 21.48 28.25 -3.22
C ALA A 256 22.41 27.87 -4.36
N ASN A 257 22.20 26.71 -4.99
CA ASN A 257 22.99 26.24 -6.13
C ASN A 257 22.82 27.17 -7.35
N LYS A 258 21.58 27.63 -7.64
CA LYS A 258 21.31 28.65 -8.69
C LYS A 258 22.08 29.95 -8.40
N THR A 259 22.09 30.41 -7.14
CA THR A 259 22.80 31.65 -6.74
C THR A 259 24.32 31.47 -6.83
N ALA A 260 24.87 30.35 -6.41
CA ALA A 260 26.29 30.07 -6.50
C ALA A 260 26.77 29.93 -7.96
N ALA A 261 25.99 29.22 -8.78
CA ALA A 261 26.24 29.14 -10.24
C ALA A 261 26.21 30.52 -10.89
N THR A 262 25.25 31.38 -10.51
CA THR A 262 25.17 32.77 -11.00
C THR A 262 26.37 33.61 -10.60
N GLY A 263 26.87 33.45 -9.34
CA GLY A 263 28.05 34.17 -8.87
C GLY A 263 29.33 33.77 -9.61
N ALA A 264 29.56 32.48 -9.79
CA ALA A 264 30.70 31.96 -10.55
C ALA A 264 30.66 32.36 -12.04
N LEU A 265 29.42 32.37 -12.62
CA LEU A 265 29.16 32.80 -13.99
C LEU A 265 29.41 34.29 -14.19
N SER A 266 29.05 35.14 -13.21
CA SER A 266 29.11 36.61 -13.39
C SER A 266 30.53 37.10 -13.73
N ALA A 267 31.55 36.56 -13.09
CA ALA A 267 32.96 36.93 -13.36
C ALA A 267 33.40 36.47 -14.74
N SER A 268 33.08 35.25 -15.14
CA SER A 268 33.45 34.68 -16.43
C SER A 268 32.67 35.36 -17.57
N ILE A 269 31.41 35.65 -17.37
CA ILE A 269 30.55 36.36 -18.32
C ILE A 269 31.06 37.78 -18.55
N ALA A 270 31.38 38.52 -17.48
CA ALA A 270 31.91 39.85 -17.58
C ALA A 270 33.23 39.84 -18.41
N HIS A 271 34.08 38.85 -18.21
CA HIS A 271 35.30 38.67 -18.99
C HIS A 271 35.00 38.40 -20.48
N GLU A 272 34.12 37.49 -20.76
CA GLU A 272 33.75 37.08 -22.12
C GLU A 272 32.98 38.15 -22.91
N LEU A 273 32.18 39.01 -22.24
CA LEU A 273 31.54 40.16 -22.85
C LEU A 273 32.52 41.30 -23.09
N ASN A 274 33.45 41.50 -22.17
CA ASN A 274 34.45 42.56 -22.34
C ASN A 274 35.39 42.29 -23.49
N GLN A 275 35.62 41.05 -23.91
CA GLN A 275 36.47 40.71 -25.05
C GLN A 275 35.97 41.28 -26.39
N PRO A 276 34.74 40.91 -26.87
CA PRO A 276 34.22 41.47 -28.14
C PRO A 276 33.96 42.96 -28.05
N LEU A 277 33.53 43.49 -26.90
CA LEU A 277 33.35 44.93 -26.71
C LEU A 277 34.67 45.68 -26.75
N GLY A 278 35.72 45.12 -26.16
CA GLY A 278 37.07 45.66 -26.19
C GLY A 278 37.66 45.65 -27.62
N ALA A 279 37.49 44.53 -28.36
CA ALA A 279 37.90 44.42 -29.75
C ALA A 279 37.17 45.42 -30.65
N SER A 280 35.84 45.51 -30.47
CA SER A 280 35.02 46.51 -31.18
C SER A 280 35.50 47.94 -30.88
N SER A 281 35.83 48.27 -29.62
CA SER A 281 36.32 49.57 -29.22
C SER A 281 37.67 49.89 -29.88
N LEU A 282 38.59 48.94 -29.93
CA LEU A 282 39.87 49.08 -30.61
C LEU A 282 39.72 49.27 -32.12
N ASN A 283 38.81 48.49 -32.75
CA ASN A 283 38.52 48.61 -34.18
C ASN A 283 37.92 50.00 -34.53
N ILE A 284 37.05 50.53 -33.67
CA ILE A 284 36.49 51.90 -33.84
C ILE A 284 37.57 52.94 -33.67
N GLN A 285 38.47 52.84 -32.69
CA GLN A 285 39.60 53.75 -32.50
C GLN A 285 40.56 53.72 -33.70
N PHE A 286 40.84 52.53 -34.21
CA PHE A 286 41.70 52.35 -35.37
C PHE A 286 41.07 52.97 -36.65
N LEU A 287 39.75 52.76 -36.84
CA LEU A 287 39.01 53.35 -37.94
C LEU A 287 39.03 54.88 -37.87
N LYS A 288 38.78 55.46 -36.68
CA LYS A 288 38.86 56.91 -36.48
C LYS A 288 40.24 57.48 -36.80
N MET A 289 41.30 56.84 -36.28
CA MET A 289 42.67 57.25 -36.53
C MET A 289 43.01 57.19 -38.03
N LYS A 290 42.56 56.19 -38.76
CA LYS A 290 42.82 56.06 -40.22
C LYS A 290 42.03 57.09 -41.03
N LEU A 291 40.82 57.42 -40.62
CA LEU A 291 40.01 58.48 -41.20
C LEU A 291 40.63 59.86 -41.01
N GLU A 292 41.06 60.18 -39.78
CA GLU A 292 41.73 61.46 -39.45
C GLU A 292 43.03 61.67 -40.24
N LYS A 293 43.77 60.61 -40.53
CA LYS A 293 44.99 60.64 -41.28
C LYS A 293 44.78 60.61 -42.82
N GLY A 294 43.52 60.46 -43.26
CA GLY A 294 43.22 60.35 -44.67
C GLY A 294 43.78 59.14 -45.40
N VAL A 295 44.10 58.06 -44.66
CA VAL A 295 44.75 56.86 -45.21
C VAL A 295 43.82 55.64 -45.17
N LEU A 296 42.50 55.84 -45.03
CA LEU A 296 41.50 54.78 -45.09
C LEU A 296 41.15 54.45 -46.53
N ASN A 297 41.52 53.26 -47.01
CA ASN A 297 41.06 52.73 -48.25
C ASN A 297 39.73 51.93 -48.07
N PRO A 298 38.93 51.72 -49.11
CA PRO A 298 37.64 51.03 -49.02
C PRO A 298 37.76 49.59 -48.57
N GLU A 299 38.83 48.89 -48.93
CA GLU A 299 39.04 47.46 -48.53
C GLU A 299 39.33 47.33 -47.04
N LEU A 300 40.22 48.16 -46.48
CA LEU A 300 40.51 48.22 -45.08
C LEU A 300 39.26 48.65 -44.27
N GLY A 301 38.51 49.60 -44.78
CA GLY A 301 37.24 50.04 -44.18
C GLY A 301 36.25 48.88 -44.07
N LYS A 302 36.12 48.11 -45.13
CA LYS A 302 35.23 46.93 -45.14
C LYS A 302 35.71 45.84 -44.15
N GLU A 303 36.99 45.53 -44.13
CA GLU A 303 37.57 44.54 -43.19
C GLU A 303 37.31 44.91 -41.72
N ILE A 304 37.42 46.21 -41.37
CA ILE A 304 37.14 46.68 -40.01
C ILE A 304 35.66 46.58 -39.72
N LEU A 305 34.75 46.94 -40.66
CA LEU A 305 33.34 46.82 -40.48
C LEU A 305 32.89 45.35 -40.31
N ASP A 306 33.41 44.44 -41.13
CA ASP A 306 33.15 43.00 -41.01
C ASP A 306 33.58 42.43 -39.65
N SER A 307 34.73 42.90 -39.15
CA SER A 307 35.24 42.55 -37.81
C SER A 307 34.32 43.08 -36.69
N LEU A 308 33.85 44.35 -36.80
CA LEU A 308 32.91 44.96 -35.86
C LEU A 308 31.55 44.22 -35.85
N GLU A 309 31.05 43.85 -37.01
CA GLU A 309 29.84 43.06 -37.12
C GLU A 309 30.01 41.68 -36.45
N HIS A 310 31.12 41.02 -36.66
CA HIS A 310 31.45 39.75 -36.04
C HIS A 310 31.47 39.86 -34.49
N ASP A 311 32.18 40.86 -33.95
CA ASP A 311 32.29 41.10 -32.51
C ASP A 311 30.95 41.41 -31.87
N ASN A 312 30.10 42.23 -32.53
CA ASN A 312 28.77 42.58 -32.07
C ASN A 312 27.83 41.36 -32.07
N ASN A 313 27.87 40.52 -33.11
CA ASN A 313 27.08 39.30 -33.19
C ASN A 313 27.52 38.30 -32.10
N ARG A 314 28.83 38.25 -31.80
CA ARG A 314 29.36 37.44 -30.69
C ARG A 314 28.83 37.90 -29.33
N ALA A 315 28.83 39.22 -29.06
CA ALA A 315 28.31 39.78 -27.83
C ALA A 315 26.78 39.51 -27.69
N ALA A 316 26.01 39.69 -28.76
CA ALA A 316 24.58 39.41 -28.79
C ALA A 316 24.28 37.92 -28.49
N THR A 317 25.08 37.02 -29.03
CA THR A 317 24.94 35.57 -28.77
C THR A 317 25.22 35.23 -27.30
N ILE A 318 26.21 35.85 -26.66
CA ILE A 318 26.49 35.72 -25.25
C ILE A 318 25.29 36.16 -24.41
N VAL A 319 24.74 37.35 -24.68
CA VAL A 319 23.57 37.89 -23.97
C VAL A 319 22.34 36.99 -24.13
N LYS A 320 22.08 36.49 -25.36
CA LYS A 320 20.97 35.58 -25.64
C LYS A 320 21.09 34.25 -24.86
N SER A 321 22.27 33.67 -24.85
CA SER A 321 22.55 32.43 -24.07
C SER A 321 22.36 32.62 -22.55
N LEU A 322 22.79 33.77 -22.02
CA LEU A 322 22.56 34.15 -20.64
C LEU A 322 21.08 34.30 -20.30
N ARG A 323 20.34 35.01 -21.16
CA ARG A 323 18.90 35.17 -20.93
C ARG A 323 18.17 33.81 -20.86
N SER A 324 18.56 32.85 -21.70
CA SER A 324 17.96 31.51 -21.67
C SER A 324 18.25 30.72 -20.40
N ILE A 325 19.38 31.01 -19.70
CA ILE A 325 19.73 30.40 -18.42
C ILE A 325 18.89 30.95 -17.24
N PHE A 326 18.56 32.25 -17.30
CA PHE A 326 17.89 32.98 -16.23
C PHE A 326 16.37 33.08 -16.39
N THR A 327 15.83 32.95 -17.60
CA THR A 327 14.37 32.91 -17.81
C THR A 327 13.89 31.53 -17.47
N GLU A 328 13.17 31.38 -16.37
CA GLU A 328 12.34 30.23 -16.12
C GLU A 328 11.31 30.15 -17.24
N GLY A 329 11.48 29.15 -18.12
CA GLY A 329 10.55 28.93 -19.22
C GLY A 329 9.21 28.46 -18.70
N GLU A 330 8.46 29.36 -18.05
CA GLU A 330 7.02 29.22 -18.03
C GLU A 330 6.49 29.46 -19.45
N SER A 331 5.73 28.47 -19.92
CA SER A 331 4.72 28.66 -20.94
C SER A 331 5.18 28.78 -22.40
N ASN A 332 5.56 27.70 -23.00
CA ASN A 332 5.16 27.33 -24.36
C ASN A 332 5.58 25.88 -24.63
N VAL A 333 5.35 25.01 -23.65
CA VAL A 333 5.53 23.58 -23.88
C VAL A 333 4.36 23.11 -24.74
N GLN A 334 4.67 22.67 -25.94
CA GLN A 334 3.70 22.18 -26.90
C GLN A 334 4.21 20.91 -27.58
N GLU A 335 3.33 20.19 -28.21
CA GLU A 335 3.68 19.06 -29.07
C GLU A 335 4.21 19.58 -30.39
N VAL A 336 5.43 19.15 -30.72
CA VAL A 336 6.10 19.60 -31.95
C VAL A 336 6.67 18.41 -32.71
N GLN A 337 6.66 18.48 -34.01
CA GLN A 337 7.36 17.57 -34.89
C GLN A 337 8.85 17.87 -34.85
N LEU A 338 9.69 16.91 -34.42
CA LEU A 338 11.12 17.12 -34.33
C LEU A 338 11.75 17.40 -35.73
N GLY A 339 11.20 16.80 -36.75
CA GLY A 339 11.62 17.06 -38.16
C GLY A 339 11.51 18.52 -38.56
N ASP A 340 10.42 19.20 -38.17
CA ASP A 340 10.19 20.61 -38.49
C ASP A 340 11.23 21.52 -37.80
N LEU A 341 11.57 21.20 -36.54
CA LEU A 341 12.58 21.97 -35.82
C LEU A 341 13.98 21.78 -36.43
N ILE A 342 14.31 20.55 -36.86
CA ILE A 342 15.58 20.27 -37.53
C ILE A 342 15.64 21.04 -38.86
N ALA A 343 14.58 21.00 -39.69
CA ALA A 343 14.53 21.71 -40.96
C ALA A 343 14.72 23.22 -40.78
N LYS A 344 14.02 23.80 -39.79
CA LYS A 344 14.13 25.25 -39.48
C LYS A 344 15.55 25.65 -39.08
N VAL A 345 16.21 24.87 -38.23
CA VAL A 345 17.58 25.14 -37.82
C VAL A 345 18.54 24.98 -39.00
N LEU A 346 18.38 23.95 -39.82
CA LEU A 346 19.20 23.75 -41.01
C LEU A 346 19.11 24.90 -42.00
N ASP A 347 17.93 25.47 -42.20
CA ASP A 347 17.77 26.66 -43.09
C ASP A 347 18.56 27.86 -42.56
N ILE A 348 18.64 28.02 -41.22
CA ILE A 348 19.42 29.12 -40.61
C ILE A 348 20.93 28.93 -40.82
N VAL A 349 21.44 27.70 -40.65
CA VAL A 349 22.89 27.43 -40.71
C VAL A 349 23.42 27.11 -42.12
N LYS A 350 22.53 26.85 -43.08
CA LYS A 350 22.86 26.48 -44.45
C LYS A 350 23.86 27.40 -45.17
N PRO A 351 23.79 28.76 -45.06
CA PRO A 351 24.77 29.66 -45.67
C PRO A 351 26.20 29.41 -45.10
N GLU A 352 26.32 29.27 -43.79
CA GLU A 352 27.58 29.04 -43.10
C GLU A 352 28.19 27.68 -43.45
N LEU A 353 27.38 26.64 -43.45
CA LEU A 353 27.81 25.28 -43.80
C LEU A 353 28.32 25.22 -45.25
N LYS A 354 27.62 25.92 -46.17
CA LYS A 354 28.04 26.00 -47.56
C LYS A 354 29.35 26.75 -47.74
N SER A 355 29.58 27.87 -47.03
CA SER A 355 30.83 28.61 -47.05
C SER A 355 32.04 27.80 -46.57
N LYS A 356 31.82 26.88 -45.65
CA LYS A 356 32.83 25.96 -45.08
C LYS A 356 32.96 24.65 -45.85
N ASN A 357 32.25 24.47 -46.96
CA ASN A 357 32.19 23.20 -47.72
C ASN A 357 31.80 21.97 -46.87
N ILE A 358 30.82 22.13 -45.99
CA ILE A 358 30.30 21.06 -45.14
C ILE A 358 29.05 20.44 -45.77
N GLN A 359 29.07 19.11 -45.95
CA GLN A 359 27.92 18.35 -46.43
C GLN A 359 27.05 17.90 -45.27
N ILE A 360 25.72 18.02 -45.41
CA ILE A 360 24.71 17.51 -44.45
C ILE A 360 24.13 16.20 -44.96
N GLN A 361 24.14 15.18 -44.13
CA GLN A 361 23.36 13.97 -44.30
C GLN A 361 22.21 13.97 -43.30
N LEU A 362 20.99 13.97 -43.80
CA LEU A 362 19.78 14.05 -42.98
C LEU A 362 18.97 12.76 -43.08
N ARG A 363 18.62 12.17 -41.94
CA ARG A 363 17.69 11.06 -41.85
C ARG A 363 16.71 11.36 -40.71
N VAL A 364 15.44 11.50 -41.02
CA VAL A 364 14.39 11.78 -40.06
C VAL A 364 13.24 10.82 -40.34
N ASP A 365 12.87 10.04 -39.33
CA ASP A 365 11.68 9.19 -39.37
C ASP A 365 10.42 10.08 -39.25
N ASP A 366 9.35 9.64 -39.89
CA ASP A 366 8.06 10.34 -39.85
C ASP A 366 7.38 10.26 -38.49
N GLY A 367 6.65 11.30 -38.10
CA GLY A 367 5.78 11.30 -36.92
C GLY A 367 6.50 11.35 -35.57
N LEU A 368 7.73 11.85 -35.52
CA LEU A 368 8.48 12.04 -34.27
C LEU A 368 7.98 13.28 -33.53
N VAL A 369 7.02 13.08 -32.63
CA VAL A 369 6.43 14.14 -31.79
C VAL A 369 7.06 14.15 -30.42
N ILE A 370 7.48 15.34 -29.94
CA ILE A 370 7.99 15.58 -28.60
C ILE A 370 7.24 16.72 -27.93
N LYS A 371 7.12 16.70 -26.59
CA LYS A 371 6.42 17.75 -25.82
C LYS A 371 7.43 18.67 -25.16
N VAL A 372 7.71 19.79 -25.79
CA VAL A 372 8.81 20.71 -25.46
C VAL A 372 8.51 22.16 -25.82
N ASN A 373 9.34 23.11 -25.40
CA ASN A 373 9.37 24.45 -25.98
C ASN A 373 10.21 24.42 -27.27
N PRO A 374 9.60 24.74 -28.43
CA PRO A 374 10.29 24.68 -29.72
C PRO A 374 11.60 25.48 -29.76
N ALA A 375 11.59 26.71 -29.23
CA ALA A 375 12.76 27.58 -29.25
C ALA A 375 13.95 27.03 -28.44
N GLU A 376 13.68 26.29 -27.38
CA GLU A 376 14.73 25.65 -26.57
C GLU A 376 15.36 24.44 -27.30
N ILE A 377 14.55 23.66 -28.01
CA ILE A 377 15.08 22.52 -28.79
C ILE A 377 15.77 22.99 -30.05
N GLU A 378 15.25 24.06 -30.73
CA GLU A 378 15.99 24.73 -31.82
C GLU A 378 17.39 25.17 -31.35
N GLN A 379 17.52 25.71 -30.12
CA GLN A 379 18.80 26.10 -29.53
C GLN A 379 19.72 24.91 -29.29
N VAL A 380 19.17 23.75 -28.80
CA VAL A 380 19.94 22.52 -28.64
C VAL A 380 20.51 22.04 -29.98
N ILE A 381 19.64 21.96 -31.02
CA ILE A 381 20.05 21.50 -32.34
C ILE A 381 21.11 22.45 -32.93
N LEU A 382 20.88 23.75 -32.83
CA LEU A 382 21.79 24.78 -33.31
C LEU A 382 23.17 24.67 -32.65
N ASN A 383 23.22 24.50 -31.31
CA ASN A 383 24.47 24.32 -30.56
C ASN A 383 25.24 23.07 -31.01
N LEU A 384 24.56 21.95 -31.19
CA LEU A 384 25.18 20.70 -31.63
C LEU A 384 25.73 20.81 -33.06
N VAL A 385 24.96 21.40 -33.99
CA VAL A 385 25.38 21.61 -35.39
C VAL A 385 26.55 22.58 -35.46
N ASN A 386 26.53 23.69 -34.73
CA ASN A 386 27.64 24.65 -34.66
C ASN A 386 28.90 24.01 -34.07
N ASN A 387 28.80 23.17 -33.05
CA ASN A 387 29.94 22.47 -32.50
C ASN A 387 30.57 21.52 -33.51
N ALA A 388 29.77 20.80 -34.29
CA ALA A 388 30.19 19.92 -35.36
C ALA A 388 30.89 20.74 -36.49
N ALA A 389 30.27 21.86 -36.92
CA ALA A 389 30.81 22.73 -37.96
C ALA A 389 32.16 23.35 -37.55
N GLN A 390 32.33 23.72 -36.28
CA GLN A 390 33.58 24.23 -35.75
C GLN A 390 34.66 23.14 -35.67
N ALA A 391 34.31 21.91 -35.24
CA ALA A 391 35.23 20.79 -35.19
C ALA A 391 35.79 20.47 -36.60
N LEU A 392 34.95 20.52 -37.61
CA LEU A 392 35.29 20.29 -39.01
C LEU A 392 36.15 21.41 -39.61
N ALA A 393 35.95 22.69 -39.20
CA ALA A 393 36.77 23.80 -39.67
C ALA A 393 38.26 23.63 -39.29
N ASN A 394 38.52 23.04 -38.13
CA ASN A 394 39.87 22.81 -37.58
C ASN A 394 40.45 21.42 -37.95
N ALA A 395 39.64 20.57 -38.59
CA ALA A 395 40.10 19.24 -39.00
C ALA A 395 40.64 19.31 -40.43
N GLY A 396 41.82 18.73 -40.68
CA GLY A 396 42.43 18.59 -41.98
C GLY A 396 41.67 17.65 -42.96
N THR A 397 40.40 17.39 -42.74
CA THR A 397 39.57 16.45 -43.49
C THR A 397 39.16 17.04 -44.84
N LEU A 398 39.44 16.33 -45.94
CA LEU A 398 39.08 16.74 -47.30
C LEU A 398 37.57 16.71 -47.57
N GLN A 399 36.84 15.82 -46.95
CA GLN A 399 35.35 15.70 -47.06
C GLN A 399 34.72 15.97 -45.68
N ARG A 400 34.26 17.20 -45.44
CA ARG A 400 33.59 17.61 -44.23
C ARG A 400 32.12 17.22 -44.26
N ARG A 401 31.71 16.43 -43.25
CA ARG A 401 30.36 15.88 -43.18
C ARG A 401 29.75 16.00 -41.78
N ILE A 402 28.49 16.41 -41.71
CA ILE A 402 27.67 16.34 -40.52
C ILE A 402 26.46 15.44 -40.82
N ALA A 403 26.25 14.40 -40.04
CA ALA A 403 25.05 13.57 -40.15
C ALA A 403 24.10 13.90 -38.99
N ILE A 404 22.85 14.14 -39.33
CA ILE A 404 21.77 14.37 -38.38
C ILE A 404 20.75 13.26 -38.56
N GLU A 405 20.50 12.49 -37.49
CA GLU A 405 19.52 11.42 -37.51
C GLU A 405 18.49 11.66 -36.41
N ALA A 406 17.22 11.58 -36.76
CA ALA A 406 16.13 11.51 -35.79
C ALA A 406 15.30 10.29 -36.04
N ILE A 407 15.27 9.39 -35.05
CA ILE A 407 14.64 8.07 -35.15
C ILE A 407 13.80 7.72 -33.92
N LYS A 408 12.86 6.83 -34.10
CA LYS A 408 12.15 6.19 -32.99
C LYS A 408 12.99 5.01 -32.47
N ALA A 409 13.56 5.14 -31.26
CA ALA A 409 14.34 4.09 -30.61
C ALA A 409 13.53 3.41 -29.48
N GLY A 410 12.74 2.40 -29.82
CA GLY A 410 11.79 1.77 -28.91
C GLY A 410 10.68 2.74 -28.53
N GLN A 411 10.62 3.10 -27.24
CA GLN A 411 9.68 4.12 -26.76
C GLN A 411 10.27 5.55 -26.77
N LEU A 412 11.57 5.71 -26.97
CA LEU A 412 12.24 7.00 -26.97
C LEU A 412 12.29 7.62 -28.37
N VAL A 413 12.30 8.96 -28.42
CA VAL A 413 12.67 9.72 -29.61
C VAL A 413 14.13 10.10 -29.48
N ARG A 414 14.97 9.63 -30.42
CA ARG A 414 16.42 9.86 -30.41
C ARG A 414 16.83 10.81 -31.53
N LEU A 415 17.50 11.90 -31.19
CA LEU A 415 18.17 12.80 -32.09
C LEU A 415 19.67 12.60 -31.97
N THR A 416 20.35 12.42 -33.08
CA THR A 416 21.79 12.25 -33.15
C THR A 416 22.40 13.29 -34.08
N VAL A 417 23.46 13.95 -33.64
CA VAL A 417 24.28 14.83 -34.48
C VAL A 417 25.70 14.30 -34.43
N SER A 418 26.25 13.93 -35.58
CA SER A 418 27.61 13.41 -35.68
C SER A 418 28.42 14.13 -36.74
N ASP A 419 29.72 14.28 -36.51
CA ASP A 419 30.69 14.84 -37.46
C ASP A 419 31.82 13.81 -37.72
N ASN A 420 32.56 14.08 -38.80
CA ASN A 420 33.75 13.30 -39.14
C ASN A 420 35.06 14.09 -38.89
N GLY A 421 35.08 14.92 -37.87
CA GLY A 421 36.25 15.68 -37.44
C GLY A 421 37.24 14.87 -36.56
N ASN A 422 37.99 15.54 -35.72
CA ASN A 422 39.01 14.95 -34.88
C ASN A 422 38.44 14.26 -33.63
N GLY A 423 37.12 14.35 -33.39
CA GLY A 423 36.46 13.80 -32.18
C GLY A 423 36.77 14.60 -30.92
N VAL A 424 36.46 14.01 -29.77
CA VAL A 424 36.68 14.62 -28.46
C VAL A 424 37.86 13.95 -27.78
N PRO A 425 38.88 14.74 -27.30
CA PRO A 425 40.00 14.20 -26.54
C PRO A 425 39.51 13.44 -25.30
N VAL A 426 40.18 12.31 -24.98
CA VAL A 426 39.77 11.40 -23.90
C VAL A 426 39.65 12.11 -22.54
N GLU A 427 40.56 13.05 -22.29
CA GLU A 427 40.67 13.83 -21.04
C GLU A 427 39.42 14.74 -20.83
N PHE A 428 38.72 15.13 -21.90
CA PHE A 428 37.56 16.00 -21.85
C PHE A 428 36.23 15.26 -21.86
N LYS A 429 36.20 13.96 -22.16
CA LYS A 429 34.93 13.21 -22.29
C LYS A 429 34.10 13.23 -21.01
N SER A 430 34.73 13.17 -19.83
CA SER A 430 34.06 13.20 -18.52
C SER A 430 33.47 14.56 -18.16
N HIS A 431 34.03 15.65 -18.71
CA HIS A 431 33.68 17.02 -18.36
C HIS A 431 32.93 17.77 -19.47
N LEU A 432 32.56 17.09 -20.57
CA LEU A 432 31.95 17.69 -21.75
C LEU A 432 30.71 18.55 -21.49
N PHE A 433 29.91 18.13 -20.51
CA PHE A 433 28.63 18.77 -20.14
C PHE A 433 28.77 19.59 -18.84
N GLU A 434 29.96 19.83 -18.36
CA GLU A 434 30.20 20.72 -17.24
C GLU A 434 30.24 22.16 -17.68
N LEU A 435 29.93 23.05 -16.77
CA LEU A 435 29.93 24.48 -17.02
C LEU A 435 31.35 24.98 -17.31
N LEU A 436 31.51 25.79 -18.39
CA LEU A 436 32.81 26.37 -18.80
C LEU A 436 33.87 25.34 -19.24
N SER A 437 33.47 24.10 -19.48
CA SER A 437 34.35 23.07 -20.01
C SER A 437 34.55 23.29 -21.54
N THR A 438 35.73 23.66 -21.95
CA THR A 438 36.07 23.86 -23.37
C THR A 438 37.51 23.56 -23.68
N THR A 439 37.74 22.93 -24.83
CA THR A 439 39.09 22.74 -25.41
C THR A 439 39.45 23.83 -26.40
N LYS A 440 38.52 24.77 -26.66
CA LYS A 440 38.67 25.77 -27.72
C LYS A 440 39.13 27.11 -27.16
N GLN A 441 40.10 27.74 -27.83
CA GLN A 441 40.58 29.07 -27.45
C GLN A 441 39.53 30.17 -27.54
N THR A 442 38.44 29.96 -28.30
CA THR A 442 37.39 30.93 -28.55
C THR A 442 36.00 30.49 -28.13
N GLY A 443 35.89 29.38 -27.34
CA GLY A 443 34.57 28.84 -26.94
C GLY A 443 34.36 28.99 -25.43
N MET A 444 33.16 29.46 -25.03
CA MET A 444 32.76 29.66 -23.62
C MET A 444 32.54 28.37 -22.83
N GLY A 445 32.49 27.20 -23.46
CA GLY A 445 32.09 25.95 -22.79
C GLY A 445 30.66 25.92 -22.26
N LEU A 446 29.82 26.87 -22.68
CA LEU A 446 28.39 26.96 -22.23
C LEU A 446 27.44 26.14 -23.11
N GLY A 447 27.79 25.90 -24.36
CA GLY A 447 26.85 25.33 -25.35
C GLY A 447 26.36 23.90 -24.96
N LEU A 448 27.27 22.99 -24.65
CA LEU A 448 26.94 21.62 -24.27
C LEU A 448 26.30 21.52 -22.88
N TRP A 449 26.75 22.34 -21.94
CA TRP A 449 26.10 22.46 -20.64
C TRP A 449 24.64 22.93 -20.78
N LEU A 450 24.39 23.95 -21.61
CA LEU A 450 23.03 24.44 -21.92
C LEU A 450 22.19 23.34 -22.57
N CYS A 451 22.73 22.60 -23.53
CA CYS A 451 22.04 21.46 -24.14
C CYS A 451 21.61 20.45 -23.07
N LYS A 452 22.49 20.06 -22.15
CA LYS A 452 22.19 19.16 -21.03
C LYS A 452 21.10 19.73 -20.14
N HIS A 453 21.18 21.00 -19.79
CA HIS A 453 20.21 21.67 -18.93
C HIS A 453 18.80 21.70 -19.57
N ILE A 454 18.70 22.06 -20.85
CA ILE A 454 17.44 22.06 -21.60
C ILE A 454 16.87 20.65 -21.70
N VAL A 455 17.65 19.70 -22.17
CA VAL A 455 17.20 18.31 -22.38
C VAL A 455 16.72 17.66 -21.09
N THR A 456 17.46 17.85 -19.98
CA THR A 456 17.07 17.32 -18.66
C THR A 456 15.77 17.92 -18.14
N ARG A 457 15.48 19.18 -18.44
CA ARG A 457 14.18 19.83 -18.10
C ARG A 457 12.99 19.09 -18.69
N TYR A 458 13.15 18.48 -19.86
CA TYR A 458 12.12 17.67 -20.53
C TYR A 458 12.26 16.17 -20.24
N SER A 459 12.91 15.82 -19.12
CA SER A 459 13.15 14.41 -18.70
C SER A 459 13.92 13.59 -19.74
N GLY A 460 14.62 14.26 -20.63
CA GLY A 460 15.49 13.63 -21.62
C GLY A 460 16.91 13.42 -21.12
N SER A 461 17.72 12.76 -21.93
CA SER A 461 19.15 12.55 -21.69
C SER A 461 19.98 13.03 -22.88
N ILE A 462 21.21 13.50 -22.62
CA ILE A 462 22.20 13.81 -23.64
C ILE A 462 23.53 13.18 -23.25
N HIS A 463 24.17 12.53 -24.21
CA HIS A 463 25.49 11.91 -24.02
C HIS A 463 26.32 11.97 -25.30
N HIS A 464 27.60 11.67 -25.17
CA HIS A 464 28.57 11.62 -26.25
C HIS A 464 28.97 10.18 -26.57
N GLU A 465 29.11 9.86 -27.83
CA GLU A 465 29.70 8.63 -28.37
C GLU A 465 30.78 8.98 -29.39
N ASP A 466 31.75 8.08 -29.59
CA ASP A 466 32.69 8.24 -30.69
C ASP A 466 32.01 7.88 -32.02
N ALA A 467 32.17 8.72 -33.04
CA ALA A 467 31.54 8.45 -34.34
C ALA A 467 32.32 7.33 -35.07
N ILE A 468 31.58 6.46 -35.78
CA ILE A 468 32.18 5.40 -36.61
C ILE A 468 32.97 6.03 -37.74
N GLY A 469 34.27 5.77 -37.78
CA GLY A 469 35.16 6.35 -38.78
C GLY A 469 35.84 7.66 -38.36
N GLY A 470 35.75 8.05 -37.10
CA GLY A 470 36.31 9.27 -36.50
C GLY A 470 35.29 10.36 -36.33
N GLY A 471 35.62 11.36 -35.48
CA GLY A 471 34.70 12.47 -35.14
C GLY A 471 33.90 12.27 -33.87
N ALA A 472 33.01 13.21 -33.55
CA ALA A 472 32.18 13.19 -32.39
C ALA A 472 30.73 12.90 -32.77
N LYS A 473 29.99 12.20 -31.87
CA LYS A 473 28.59 11.90 -31.99
C LYS A 473 27.88 12.29 -30.67
N PHE A 474 26.92 13.19 -30.76
CA PHE A 474 26.07 13.60 -29.65
C PHE A 474 24.68 12.97 -29.82
N VAL A 475 24.23 12.31 -28.79
CA VAL A 475 22.95 11.62 -28.76
C VAL A 475 22.05 12.31 -27.73
N VAL A 476 20.86 12.70 -28.17
CA VAL A 476 19.80 13.30 -27.34
C VAL A 476 18.59 12.37 -27.38
N GLU A 477 18.07 12.03 -26.23
CA GLU A 477 16.90 11.16 -26.11
C GLU A 477 15.81 11.87 -25.33
N PHE A 478 14.59 11.76 -25.83
CA PHE A 478 13.39 12.25 -25.16
C PHE A 478 12.48 11.07 -24.79
N PRO A 479 11.81 11.11 -23.60
CA PRO A 479 10.87 10.08 -23.25
C PRO A 479 9.68 10.07 -24.22
N PRO A 480 8.95 8.96 -24.30
CA PRO A 480 7.73 8.90 -25.09
C PRO A 480 6.68 9.86 -24.54
N ARG A 481 5.74 10.15 -25.41
CA ARG A 481 4.56 10.98 -25.12
C ARG A 481 3.73 10.45 -23.95
#